data_f8ad8d2b6ff3ab65c0bb484fbe14b039
#
_entry.id   f8ad8d2b6ff3ab65c0bb484fbe14b039
#
_cell.length_a   1.000
_cell.length_b   1.000
_cell.length_c   1.000
_cell.angle_alpha   90.00
_cell.angle_beta   90.00
_cell.angle_gamma   90.00
#
_symmetry.space_group_name_H-M   'P 1'
#
loop_
_entity.id
_entity.type
_entity.pdbx_description
1 polymer ?
#
loop_
_entity_poly.entity_id
_entity_poly.type
_entity_poly.pdbx_seq_one_letter_code
_entity_poly.pdbx_strand_id
1 'polypeptide(L)'
;MIYVVATTQVKPDQREAFIKGAKECITATRKEKGCLSYESHTSINDPNLFVVVERWESREDLNAHGKAPHMKVWREYSAPLKVSPTVIEIISDGRVEKF
;
A
#
# COMPACT_ATOMS: atom_id res chain seq x y z
N MET A 1 -7.48 2.78 15.81
CA MET A 1 -7.37 2.45 14.38
C MET A 1 -6.23 3.26 13.77
N ILE A 2 -5.48 2.62 12.89
CA ILE A 2 -4.35 3.25 12.21
C ILE A 2 -4.67 3.35 10.73
N TYR A 3 -4.49 4.53 10.15
CA TYR A 3 -4.59 4.74 8.71
C TYR A 3 -3.20 4.88 8.11
N VAL A 4 -3.02 4.34 6.92
CA VAL A 4 -1.79 4.50 6.14
C VAL A 4 -2.17 4.98 4.75
N VAL A 5 -1.44 5.97 4.26
CA VAL A 5 -1.54 6.42 2.87
C VAL A 5 -0.16 6.23 2.25
N ALA A 6 -0.08 5.33 1.28
CA ALA A 6 1.17 5.01 0.59
C ALA A 6 1.06 5.45 -0.87
N THR A 7 1.90 6.38 -1.27
CA THR A 7 1.87 6.98 -2.60
C THR A 7 3.10 6.56 -3.39
N THR A 8 2.89 6.05 -4.60
CA THR A 8 3.95 5.56 -5.47
C THR A 8 3.79 6.11 -6.88
N GLN A 9 4.86 6.74 -7.40
CA GLN A 9 4.94 7.10 -8.81
C GLN A 9 5.61 5.98 -9.56
N VAL A 10 4.91 5.37 -10.49
CA VAL A 10 5.37 4.24 -11.29
C VAL A 10 5.91 4.73 -12.63
N LYS A 11 6.96 4.11 -13.13
CA LYS A 11 7.50 4.41 -14.46
C LYS A 11 6.43 4.13 -15.52
N PRO A 12 6.26 5.01 -16.53
CA PRO A 12 5.17 4.90 -17.50
C PRO A 12 5.04 3.54 -18.20
N ASP A 13 6.14 2.92 -18.53
CA ASP A 13 6.17 1.64 -19.23
C ASP A 13 6.08 0.42 -18.29
N GLN A 14 6.00 0.64 -16.98
CA GLN A 14 6.00 -0.42 -15.97
C GLN A 14 4.66 -0.55 -15.23
N ARG A 15 3.65 0.17 -15.68
CA ARG A 15 2.34 0.19 -15.01
C ARG A 15 1.71 -1.20 -14.89
N GLU A 16 1.69 -1.97 -15.97
CA GLU A 16 1.07 -3.29 -15.95
C GLU A 16 1.82 -4.28 -15.06
N ALA A 17 3.15 -4.25 -15.10
CA ALA A 17 3.97 -5.07 -14.22
C ALA A 17 3.73 -4.72 -12.75
N PHE A 18 3.63 -3.42 -12.45
CA PHE A 18 3.34 -2.95 -11.11
C PHE A 18 1.98 -3.45 -10.61
N ILE A 19 0.93 -3.32 -11.44
CA ILE A 19 -0.43 -3.77 -11.10
C ILE A 19 -0.45 -5.27 -10.84
N LYS A 20 0.24 -6.05 -11.66
CA LYS A 20 0.29 -7.51 -11.49
C LYS A 20 0.82 -7.90 -10.11
N GLY A 21 1.96 -7.34 -9.74
CA GLY A 21 2.55 -7.63 -8.43
C GLY A 21 1.73 -7.05 -7.28
N ALA A 22 1.15 -5.87 -7.49
CA ALA A 22 0.29 -5.23 -6.49
C ALA A 22 -0.93 -6.09 -6.15
N LYS A 23 -1.55 -6.72 -7.14
CA LYS A 23 -2.70 -7.60 -6.90
C LYS A 23 -2.35 -8.78 -6.00
N GLU A 24 -1.18 -9.37 -6.19
CA GLU A 24 -0.70 -10.46 -5.33
C GLU A 24 -0.45 -9.97 -3.91
N CYS A 25 0.19 -8.83 -3.78
CA CYS A 25 0.46 -8.20 -2.48
C CYS A 25 -0.84 -7.90 -1.74
N ILE A 26 -1.81 -7.30 -2.43
CA ILE A 26 -3.11 -6.94 -1.85
C ILE A 26 -3.84 -8.19 -1.34
N THR A 27 -3.87 -9.25 -2.15
CA THR A 27 -4.53 -10.50 -1.78
C THR A 27 -3.93 -11.08 -0.50
N ALA A 28 -2.61 -11.12 -0.40
CA ALA A 28 -1.93 -11.62 0.78
C ALA A 28 -2.15 -10.71 1.99
N THR A 29 -2.08 -9.40 1.79
CA THR A 29 -2.23 -8.42 2.87
C THR A 29 -3.62 -8.45 3.49
N ARG A 30 -4.67 -8.62 2.68
CA ARG A 30 -6.05 -8.68 3.18
C ARG A 30 -6.31 -9.87 4.09
N LYS A 31 -5.46 -10.87 4.08
CA LYS A 31 -5.56 -12.04 4.97
C LYS A 31 -4.82 -11.84 6.28
N GLU A 32 -4.07 -10.76 6.42
CA GLU A 32 -3.32 -10.50 7.64
C GLU A 32 -4.22 -10.10 8.79
N LYS A 33 -3.81 -10.50 9.99
CA LYS A 33 -4.50 -10.10 11.22
C LYS A 33 -4.51 -8.59 11.33
N GLY A 34 -5.68 -8.04 11.62
CA GLY A 34 -5.84 -6.61 11.86
C GLY A 34 -5.95 -5.75 10.61
N CYS A 35 -5.84 -6.34 9.43
CA CYS A 35 -6.08 -5.61 8.19
C CYS A 35 -7.58 -5.37 8.01
N LEU A 36 -8.01 -4.13 8.20
CA LEU A 36 -9.42 -3.76 8.06
C LEU A 36 -9.75 -3.45 6.61
N SER A 37 -8.83 -2.80 5.90
CA SER A 37 -8.96 -2.58 4.46
C SER A 37 -7.58 -2.26 3.87
N TYR A 38 -7.43 -2.60 2.60
CA TYR A 38 -6.20 -2.38 1.85
C TYR A 38 -6.59 -2.25 0.38
N GLU A 39 -6.67 -1.00 -0.11
CA GLU A 39 -7.14 -0.69 -1.45
C GLU A 39 -6.14 0.18 -2.19
N SER A 40 -5.83 -0.20 -3.43
CA SER A 40 -4.94 0.58 -4.30
C SER A 40 -5.76 1.28 -5.37
N HIS A 41 -5.44 2.55 -5.61
CA HIS A 41 -6.13 3.40 -6.57
C HIS A 41 -5.13 4.11 -7.46
N THR A 42 -5.56 4.53 -8.63
CA THR A 42 -4.78 5.43 -9.48
C THR A 42 -5.45 6.79 -9.56
N SER A 43 -4.64 7.84 -9.74
CA SER A 43 -5.16 9.18 -9.96
C SER A 43 -5.87 9.25 -11.31
N ILE A 44 -6.99 9.96 -11.36
CA ILE A 44 -7.65 10.22 -12.63
C ILE A 44 -6.85 11.19 -13.53
N ASN A 45 -5.91 11.92 -12.94
CA ASN A 45 -5.05 12.86 -13.67
C ASN A 45 -3.74 12.22 -14.12
N ASP A 46 -3.33 11.11 -13.49
CA ASP A 46 -2.08 10.43 -13.80
C ASP A 46 -2.23 8.94 -13.54
N PRO A 47 -2.36 8.12 -14.60
CA PRO A 47 -2.57 6.69 -14.45
C PRO A 47 -1.38 5.94 -13.83
N ASN A 48 -0.24 6.60 -13.72
CA ASN A 48 0.97 6.03 -13.12
C ASN A 48 1.19 6.44 -11.67
N LEU A 49 0.28 7.26 -11.13
CA LEU A 49 0.31 7.64 -9.72
C LEU A 49 -0.64 6.72 -8.95
N PHE A 50 -0.07 5.89 -8.08
CA PHE A 50 -0.81 4.92 -7.29
C PHE A 50 -0.87 5.34 -5.84
N VAL A 51 -2.04 5.19 -5.23
CA VAL A 51 -2.25 5.49 -3.83
C VAL A 51 -2.92 4.29 -3.17
N VAL A 52 -2.31 3.76 -2.12
CA VAL A 52 -2.92 2.72 -1.29
C VAL A 52 -3.43 3.39 -0.03
N VAL A 53 -4.70 3.17 0.28
CA VAL A 53 -5.27 3.58 1.56
C VAL A 53 -5.49 2.33 2.37
N GLU A 54 -4.86 2.29 3.54
CA GLU A 54 -4.89 1.13 4.42
C GLU A 54 -5.52 1.51 5.75
N ARG A 55 -6.23 0.57 6.34
CA ARG A 55 -6.74 0.71 7.70
C ARG A 55 -6.34 -0.54 8.48
N TRP A 56 -5.74 -0.30 9.64
CA TRP A 56 -5.26 -1.37 10.53
C TRP A 56 -5.88 -1.22 11.90
N GLU A 57 -6.19 -2.34 12.51
CA GLU A 57 -6.82 -2.37 13.83
C GLU A 57 -5.91 -1.78 14.91
N SER A 58 -4.60 -2.08 14.81
CA SER A 58 -3.61 -1.60 15.79
C SER A 58 -2.26 -1.33 15.13
N ARG A 59 -1.40 -0.59 15.84
CA ARG A 59 -0.03 -0.35 15.38
C ARG A 59 0.78 -1.64 15.34
N GLU A 60 0.51 -2.57 16.25
CA GLU A 60 1.18 -3.87 16.28
C GLU A 60 0.91 -4.66 15.00
N ASP A 61 -0.34 -4.65 14.55
CA ASP A 61 -0.74 -5.34 13.33
C ASP A 61 -0.08 -4.70 12.10
N LEU A 62 0.00 -3.37 12.06
CA LEU A 62 0.71 -2.66 11.00
C LEU A 62 2.20 -3.00 11.01
N ASN A 63 2.83 -3.06 12.18
CA ASN A 63 4.24 -3.40 12.30
C ASN A 63 4.50 -4.84 11.81
N ALA A 64 3.61 -5.76 12.15
CA ALA A 64 3.69 -7.14 11.68
C ALA A 64 3.58 -7.22 10.15
N HIS A 65 2.68 -6.42 9.56
CA HIS A 65 2.54 -6.30 8.11
C HIS A 65 3.88 -5.91 7.46
N GLY A 66 4.55 -4.91 8.00
CA GLY A 66 5.84 -4.44 7.46
C GLY A 66 6.93 -5.50 7.47
N LYS A 67 6.80 -6.52 8.32
CA LYS A 67 7.76 -7.63 8.45
C LYS A 67 7.31 -8.90 7.73
N ALA A 68 6.13 -8.90 7.13
CA ALA A 68 5.59 -10.09 6.47
C ALA A 68 6.46 -10.49 5.27
N PRO A 69 6.65 -11.80 5.05
CA PRO A 69 7.47 -12.28 3.92
C PRO A 69 7.00 -11.76 2.56
N HIS A 70 5.68 -11.69 2.34
CA HIS A 70 5.17 -11.20 1.06
C HIS A 70 5.44 -9.70 0.85
N MET A 71 5.64 -8.94 1.92
CA MET A 71 6.02 -7.52 1.80
C MET A 71 7.48 -7.37 1.37
N LYS A 72 8.36 -8.26 1.81
CA LYS A 72 9.73 -8.28 1.34
C LYS A 72 9.77 -8.58 -0.16
N VAL A 73 9.02 -9.57 -0.59
CA VAL A 73 8.90 -9.94 -2.02
C VAL A 73 8.37 -8.75 -2.81
N TRP A 74 7.32 -8.10 -2.33
CA TRP A 74 6.72 -6.94 -2.98
C TRP A 74 7.70 -5.77 -3.09
N ARG A 75 8.42 -5.46 -2.02
CA ARG A 75 9.41 -4.37 -2.04
C ARG A 75 10.51 -4.62 -3.06
N GLU A 76 11.04 -5.82 -3.11
CA GLU A 76 12.09 -6.19 -4.06
C GLU A 76 11.59 -6.16 -5.51
N TYR A 77 10.39 -6.71 -5.72
CA TYR A 77 9.76 -6.75 -7.05
C TYR A 77 9.46 -5.34 -7.56
N SER A 78 8.89 -4.49 -6.73
CA SER A 78 8.39 -3.18 -7.15
C SER A 78 9.47 -2.10 -7.22
N ALA A 79 10.58 -2.26 -6.52
CA ALA A 79 11.62 -1.23 -6.46
C ALA A 79 12.07 -0.72 -7.84
N PRO A 80 12.42 -1.58 -8.82
CA PRO A 80 12.85 -1.09 -10.13
C PRO A 80 11.73 -0.50 -10.99
N LEU A 81 10.47 -0.69 -10.59
CA LEU A 81 9.31 -0.20 -11.34
C LEU A 81 8.93 1.23 -10.96
N LYS A 82 9.50 1.73 -9.88
CA LYS A 82 9.16 3.04 -9.32
C LYS A 82 10.12 4.13 -9.76
N VAL A 83 9.58 5.35 -9.93
CA VAL A 83 10.39 6.54 -10.23
C VAL A 83 11.21 6.92 -9.00
N SER A 84 10.62 6.76 -7.81
CA SER A 84 11.22 7.12 -6.52
C SER A 84 10.66 6.22 -5.43
N PRO A 85 11.25 6.21 -4.24
CA PRO A 85 10.70 5.41 -3.13
C PRO A 85 9.27 5.79 -2.82
N THR A 86 8.46 4.80 -2.42
CA THR A 86 7.09 5.03 -1.97
C THR A 86 7.08 5.95 -0.76
N VAL A 87 6.20 6.94 -0.77
CA VAL A 87 5.99 7.82 0.38
C VAL A 87 4.89 7.19 1.24
N ILE A 88 5.23 6.84 2.47
CA ILE A 88 4.30 6.19 3.40
C ILE A 88 4.02 7.15 4.55
N GLU A 89 2.74 7.51 4.69
CA GLU A 89 2.27 8.34 5.78
C GLU A 89 1.38 7.52 6.70
N ILE A 90 1.71 7.51 7.98
CA ILE A 90 0.98 6.77 9.00
C ILE A 90 0.23 7.78 9.86
N ILE A 91 -1.08 7.60 9.96
CA ILE A 91 -1.95 8.46 10.75
C ILE A 91 -2.45 7.63 11.93
N SER A 92 -1.94 7.92 13.10
CA SER A 92 -2.31 7.23 14.33
C SER A 92 -2.99 8.19 15.30
N ASP A 93 -3.79 7.63 16.20
CA ASP A 93 -4.55 8.38 17.20
C ASP A 93 -5.53 9.40 16.59
N GLY A 94 -5.79 9.23 15.31
CA GLY A 94 -6.73 10.07 14.58
C GLY A 94 -8.17 9.69 14.91
N ARG A 95 -9.00 10.71 15.03
CA ARG A 95 -10.42 10.54 15.20
C ARG A 95 -11.09 10.59 13.83
N VAL A 96 -11.84 9.54 13.48
CA VAL A 96 -12.58 9.50 12.22
C VAL A 96 -13.99 9.99 12.47
N GLU A 97 -14.38 11.04 11.77
CA GLU A 97 -15.75 11.52 11.76
C GLU A 97 -16.35 11.24 10.40
N LYS A 98 -17.58 10.81 10.38
CA LYS A 98 -18.33 10.61 9.14
C LYS A 98 -19.30 11.76 8.94
N PHE A 99 -19.28 12.27 7.73
CA PHE A 99 -20.18 13.37 7.35
C PHE A 99 -21.61 12.88 7.15
#